data_09136cb30260a29f9149bea6d5b24af1
#
_entry.id   09136cb30260a29f9149bea6d5b24af1
#
_cell.length_a   1.000
_cell.length_b   1.000
_cell.length_c   1.000
_cell.angle_alpha   90.00
_cell.angle_beta   90.00
_cell.angle_gamma   90.00
#
_symmetry.space_group_name_H-M   'P 1'
#
loop_
_entity.id
_entity.type
_entity.pdbx_description
1 polymer ?
#
loop_
_entity_poly.entity_id
_entity_poly.type
_entity_poly.pdbx_seq_one_letter_code
_entity_poly.pdbx_strand_id
1 'polypeptide(L)'
;HLRTDLDHKYLNLIYGNLTDGGRIANIVNELCPDEVYNLGAQSHVRVSFDEPEYSADVNALGTLRLLEAVRHMERPAKFYQASSSEMYGKVSENPQSETTPFHPRSPYACAKVFGYWQTLNYREAYDLFACNGILFNHESPRRGETFVTRKITRGATRIKLGLQKKLTLGNLD
;
A
#
# COMPACT_ATOMS: atom_id res chain seq x y z
N HIS A 1 -3.70 9.70 -14.34
CA HIS A 1 -3.72 11.02 -13.69
C HIS A 1 -2.37 11.72 -13.73
N LEU A 2 -1.25 10.98 -13.72
CA LEU A 2 0.09 11.54 -13.88
C LEU A 2 0.43 11.89 -15.34
N ARG A 3 -0.34 11.44 -16.32
CA ARG A 3 -0.04 11.67 -17.75
C ARG A 3 -0.03 13.15 -18.15
N THR A 4 -0.81 13.99 -17.45
CA THR A 4 -0.85 15.45 -17.69
C THR A 4 0.27 16.20 -16.99
N ASP A 5 0.99 15.54 -16.05
CA ASP A 5 2.01 16.17 -15.23
C ASP A 5 3.41 15.60 -15.51
N LEU A 6 3.56 14.74 -16.54
CA LEU A 6 4.83 14.08 -16.89
C LEU A 6 5.96 15.05 -17.23
N ASP A 7 5.63 16.24 -17.75
CA ASP A 7 6.59 17.29 -18.11
C ASP A 7 6.79 18.32 -16.99
N HIS A 8 6.25 18.05 -15.79
CA HIS A 8 6.42 18.97 -14.67
C HIS A 8 7.86 18.92 -14.15
N LYS A 9 8.54 20.07 -14.10
CA LYS A 9 9.98 20.17 -13.74
C LYS A 9 10.32 19.61 -12.34
N TYR A 10 9.32 19.36 -11.50
CA TYR A 10 9.46 18.81 -10.15
C TYR A 10 9.05 17.35 -10.04
N LEU A 11 8.66 16.70 -11.15
CA LEU A 11 8.27 15.30 -11.18
C LEU A 11 9.27 14.49 -12.00
N ASN A 12 9.93 13.54 -11.34
CA ASN A 12 10.80 12.56 -11.99
C ASN A 12 10.17 11.17 -11.86
N LEU A 13 9.90 10.50 -12.98
CA LEU A 13 9.40 9.14 -13.01
C LEU A 13 10.54 8.17 -13.28
N ILE A 14 10.72 7.22 -12.37
CA ILE A 14 11.79 6.21 -12.44
C ILE A 14 11.17 4.82 -12.42
N TYR A 15 11.61 3.94 -13.30
CA TYR A 15 11.22 2.54 -13.28
C TYR A 15 11.86 1.80 -12.09
N GLY A 16 11.04 1.14 -11.31
CA GLY A 16 11.46 0.29 -10.19
C GLY A 16 10.39 -0.73 -9.85
N ASN A 17 10.81 -1.80 -9.19
CA ASN A 17 9.91 -2.84 -8.68
C ASN A 17 10.31 -3.16 -7.23
N LEU A 18 9.34 -3.25 -6.34
CA LEU A 18 9.57 -3.59 -4.93
C LEU A 18 10.12 -5.02 -4.74
N THR A 19 10.03 -5.87 -5.76
CA THR A 19 10.64 -7.21 -5.74
C THR A 19 12.14 -7.18 -6.10
N ASP A 20 12.65 -6.05 -6.63
CA ASP A 20 14.05 -5.87 -7.00
C ASP A 20 14.78 -4.99 -5.98
N GLY A 21 15.36 -5.63 -4.95
CA GLY A 21 16.07 -4.93 -3.89
C GLY A 21 17.31 -4.16 -4.37
N GLY A 22 18.02 -4.69 -5.35
CA GLY A 22 19.19 -4.02 -5.92
C GLY A 22 18.81 -2.72 -6.63
N ARG A 23 17.76 -2.75 -7.45
CA ARG A 23 17.26 -1.56 -8.13
C ARG A 23 16.71 -0.53 -7.13
N ILE A 24 15.98 -0.96 -6.11
CA ILE A 24 15.46 -0.07 -5.05
C ILE A 24 16.62 0.61 -4.31
N ALA A 25 17.64 -0.13 -3.89
CA ALA A 25 18.80 0.43 -3.21
C ALA A 25 19.51 1.47 -4.08
N ASN A 26 19.73 1.19 -5.38
CA ASN A 26 20.33 2.13 -6.30
C ASN A 26 19.51 3.42 -6.44
N ILE A 27 18.18 3.30 -6.64
CA ILE A 27 17.29 4.48 -6.75
C ILE A 27 17.38 5.33 -5.49
N VAL A 28 17.28 4.73 -4.31
CA VAL A 28 17.33 5.47 -3.04
C VAL A 28 18.67 6.15 -2.84
N ASN A 29 19.78 5.48 -3.16
CA ASN A 29 21.12 6.04 -3.02
C ASN A 29 21.41 7.16 -4.07
N GLU A 30 20.95 7.00 -5.31
CA GLU A 30 21.09 8.01 -6.35
C GLU A 30 20.31 9.29 -6.05
N LEU A 31 19.09 9.16 -5.50
CA LEU A 31 18.21 10.29 -5.22
C LEU A 31 18.51 10.98 -3.89
N CYS A 32 19.06 10.25 -2.92
CA CYS A 32 19.28 10.73 -1.55
C CYS A 32 18.07 11.52 -0.99
N PRO A 33 16.86 10.95 -0.98
CA PRO A 33 15.65 11.67 -0.62
C PRO A 33 15.65 12.07 0.86
N ASP A 34 14.98 13.18 1.20
CA ASP A 34 14.71 13.57 2.59
C ASP A 34 13.56 12.76 3.20
N GLU A 35 12.62 12.31 2.37
CA GLU A 35 11.43 11.57 2.79
C GLU A 35 11.10 10.45 1.80
N VAL A 36 10.70 9.30 2.32
CA VAL A 36 10.26 8.13 1.53
C VAL A 36 8.86 7.73 1.95
N TYR A 37 7.93 7.75 1.00
CA TYR A 37 6.54 7.31 1.19
C TYR A 37 6.31 6.00 0.45
N ASN A 38 6.31 4.89 1.18
CA ASN A 38 6.00 3.58 0.59
C ASN A 38 4.49 3.41 0.43
N LEU A 39 3.98 3.77 -0.74
CA LEU A 39 2.60 3.54 -1.17
C LEU A 39 2.48 2.37 -2.15
N GLY A 40 3.62 1.78 -2.54
CA GLY A 40 3.67 0.65 -3.46
C GLY A 40 3.10 -0.62 -2.84
N ALA A 41 2.20 -1.30 -3.54
CA ALA A 41 1.62 -2.55 -3.07
C ALA A 41 0.92 -3.33 -4.20
N GLN A 42 0.89 -4.65 -4.06
CA GLN A 42 -0.21 -5.45 -4.60
C GLN A 42 -1.40 -5.24 -3.66
N SER A 43 -2.35 -4.37 -4.01
CA SER A 43 -3.35 -3.82 -3.08
C SER A 43 -4.74 -4.46 -3.20
N HIS A 44 -4.93 -5.41 -4.11
CA HIS A 44 -6.22 -6.06 -4.31
C HIS A 44 -6.31 -7.31 -3.44
N VAL A 45 -7.10 -7.24 -2.35
CA VAL A 45 -7.24 -8.33 -1.35
C VAL A 45 -7.60 -9.67 -2.01
N ARG A 46 -8.57 -9.69 -2.94
CA ARG A 46 -8.97 -10.95 -3.62
C ARG A 46 -7.81 -11.58 -4.38
N VAL A 47 -7.03 -10.79 -5.13
CA VAL A 47 -5.88 -11.27 -5.89
C VAL A 47 -4.81 -11.88 -4.99
N SER A 48 -4.69 -11.42 -3.74
CA SER A 48 -3.71 -11.98 -2.81
C SER A 48 -3.96 -13.46 -2.46
N PHE A 49 -5.20 -13.96 -2.61
CA PHE A 49 -5.51 -15.38 -2.45
C PHE A 49 -5.11 -16.21 -3.66
N ASP A 50 -5.10 -15.60 -4.84
CA ASP A 50 -4.73 -16.27 -6.08
C ASP A 50 -3.19 -16.24 -6.29
N GLU A 51 -2.53 -15.15 -5.81
CA GLU A 51 -1.08 -14.92 -5.90
C GLU A 51 -0.47 -14.55 -4.54
N PRO A 52 -0.48 -15.46 -3.56
CA PRO A 52 -0.05 -15.16 -2.18
C PRO A 52 1.46 -14.86 -2.08
N GLU A 53 2.30 -15.59 -2.81
CA GLU A 53 3.76 -15.38 -2.81
C GLU A 53 4.13 -14.01 -3.38
N TYR A 54 3.56 -13.63 -4.51
CA TYR A 54 3.78 -12.31 -5.10
C TYR A 54 3.30 -11.20 -4.16
N SER A 55 2.14 -11.39 -3.53
CA SER A 55 1.60 -10.44 -2.56
C SER A 55 2.52 -10.27 -1.34
N ALA A 56 3.10 -11.36 -0.85
CA ALA A 56 4.07 -11.32 0.25
C ALA A 56 5.38 -10.66 -0.19
N ASP A 57 5.91 -11.00 -1.35
CA ASP A 57 7.16 -10.44 -1.87
C ASP A 57 7.08 -8.92 -2.06
N VAL A 58 6.01 -8.43 -2.68
CA VAL A 58 5.79 -6.99 -2.88
C VAL A 58 5.50 -6.27 -1.57
N ASN A 59 4.55 -6.75 -0.77
CA ASN A 59 4.02 -5.99 0.36
C ASN A 59 4.84 -6.16 1.65
N ALA A 60 5.40 -7.34 1.89
CA ALA A 60 6.21 -7.62 3.07
C ALA A 60 7.70 -7.38 2.77
N LEU A 61 8.29 -8.17 1.88
CA LEU A 61 9.71 -8.06 1.55
C LEU A 61 10.05 -6.75 0.85
N GLY A 62 9.14 -6.22 0.02
CA GLY A 62 9.31 -4.90 -0.60
C GLY A 62 9.43 -3.78 0.43
N THR A 63 8.64 -3.82 1.51
CA THR A 63 8.78 -2.89 2.63
C THR A 63 10.14 -3.02 3.30
N LEU A 64 10.59 -4.26 3.57
CA LEU A 64 11.89 -4.52 4.17
C LEU A 64 13.04 -4.02 3.28
N ARG A 65 12.98 -4.22 1.95
CA ARG A 65 13.98 -3.73 0.99
C ARG A 65 14.11 -2.21 1.02
N LEU A 66 12.98 -1.50 1.10
CA LEU A 66 13.00 -0.04 1.22
C LEU A 66 13.57 0.43 2.57
N LEU A 67 13.18 -0.20 3.67
CA LEU A 67 13.74 0.10 5.00
C LEU A 67 15.25 -0.11 5.03
N GLU A 68 15.75 -1.22 4.46
CA GLU A 68 17.19 -1.47 4.34
C GLU A 68 17.88 -0.42 3.47
N ALA A 69 17.30 -0.06 2.33
CA ALA A 69 17.85 0.97 1.47
C ALA A 69 17.97 2.33 2.20
N VAL A 70 16.92 2.72 2.93
CA VAL A 70 16.90 3.99 3.70
C VAL A 70 17.89 3.94 4.87
N ARG A 71 17.98 2.81 5.58
CA ARG A 71 18.92 2.65 6.72
C ARG A 71 20.37 2.79 6.30
N HIS A 72 20.71 2.38 5.09
CA HIS A 72 22.07 2.44 4.57
C HIS A 72 22.45 3.75 3.85
N MET A 73 21.54 4.72 3.79
CA MET A 73 21.88 6.04 3.30
C MET A 73 22.87 6.74 4.23
N GLU A 74 23.78 7.54 3.68
CA GLU A 74 24.69 8.40 4.48
C GLU A 74 23.91 9.34 5.41
N ARG A 75 22.75 9.84 4.93
CA ARG A 75 21.79 10.62 5.72
C ARG A 75 20.43 9.95 5.63
N PRO A 76 19.98 9.22 6.67
CA PRO A 76 18.72 8.51 6.65
C PRO A 76 17.53 9.43 6.37
N ALA A 77 16.67 9.01 5.45
CA ALA A 77 15.41 9.68 5.14
C ALA A 77 14.33 9.39 6.20
N LYS A 78 13.35 10.28 6.33
CA LYS A 78 12.12 9.94 7.05
C LYS A 78 11.31 8.93 6.23
N PHE A 79 10.85 7.87 6.87
CA PHE A 79 10.14 6.78 6.20
C PHE A 79 8.68 6.68 6.63
N TYR A 80 7.77 6.69 5.67
CA TYR A 80 6.35 6.45 5.90
C TYR A 80 5.90 5.15 5.22
N GLN A 81 5.32 4.24 5.99
CA GLN A 81 4.71 3.00 5.51
C GLN A 81 3.20 3.14 5.43
N ALA A 82 2.64 2.97 4.24
CA ALA A 82 1.20 2.80 4.07
C ALA A 82 0.78 1.41 4.57
N SER A 83 0.31 1.37 5.79
CA SER A 83 -0.31 0.20 6.40
C SER A 83 -1.82 0.19 6.10
N SER A 84 -2.57 -0.77 6.63
CA SER A 84 -3.96 -0.97 6.23
C SER A 84 -4.84 -1.40 7.41
N SER A 85 -6.08 -0.94 7.44
CA SER A 85 -7.11 -1.45 8.35
C SER A 85 -7.39 -2.95 8.19
N GLU A 86 -7.07 -3.55 7.04
CA GLU A 86 -7.14 -4.99 6.82
C GLU A 86 -6.28 -5.82 7.80
N MET A 87 -5.27 -5.18 8.42
CA MET A 87 -4.45 -5.82 9.46
C MET A 87 -5.28 -6.22 10.67
N TYR A 88 -6.32 -5.46 11.02
CA TYR A 88 -7.23 -5.79 12.12
C TYR A 88 -8.08 -7.04 11.82
N GLY A 89 -8.48 -7.25 10.57
CA GLY A 89 -9.16 -8.45 10.09
C GLY A 89 -10.39 -8.82 10.91
N LYS A 90 -10.30 -9.91 11.69
CA LYS A 90 -11.33 -10.29 12.66
C LYS A 90 -11.17 -9.45 13.92
N VAL A 91 -11.81 -8.30 13.95
CA VAL A 91 -11.68 -7.30 15.01
C VAL A 91 -12.17 -7.83 16.36
N SER A 92 -11.47 -7.49 17.43
CA SER A 92 -11.82 -7.81 18.81
C SER A 92 -12.56 -6.69 19.53
N GLU A 93 -12.50 -5.46 19.00
CA GLU A 93 -13.13 -4.27 19.54
C GLU A 93 -13.60 -3.30 18.44
N ASN A 94 -14.59 -2.47 18.75
CA ASN A 94 -15.13 -1.47 17.84
C ASN A 94 -15.49 -0.19 18.64
N PRO A 95 -14.96 1.00 18.30
CA PRO A 95 -14.01 1.24 17.20
C PRO A 95 -12.62 0.67 17.47
N GLN A 96 -11.85 0.42 16.40
CA GLN A 96 -10.44 0.06 16.51
C GLN A 96 -9.59 1.27 16.91
N SER A 97 -8.46 0.98 17.56
CA SER A 97 -7.42 1.95 17.92
C SER A 97 -6.04 1.42 17.54
N GLU A 98 -5.00 2.19 17.82
CA GLU A 98 -3.61 1.76 17.59
C GLU A 98 -3.18 0.59 18.48
N THR A 99 -3.91 0.34 19.56
CA THR A 99 -3.66 -0.77 20.50
C THR A 99 -4.52 -2.01 20.22
N THR A 100 -5.48 -1.92 19.29
CA THR A 100 -6.31 -3.07 18.88
C THR A 100 -5.42 -4.18 18.28
N PRO A 101 -5.48 -5.42 18.77
CA PRO A 101 -4.70 -6.52 18.25
C PRO A 101 -4.99 -6.81 16.77
N PHE A 102 -3.95 -7.08 15.99
CA PHE A 102 -4.11 -7.50 14.61
C PHE A 102 -4.51 -8.97 14.51
N HIS A 103 -5.50 -9.25 13.67
CA HIS A 103 -5.95 -10.60 13.34
C HIS A 103 -6.24 -10.72 11.84
N PRO A 104 -5.18 -10.64 10.99
CA PRO A 104 -5.33 -10.57 9.54
C PRO A 104 -6.06 -11.78 8.98
N ARG A 105 -6.87 -11.58 7.92
CA ARG A 105 -7.73 -12.61 7.32
C ARG A 105 -7.47 -12.80 5.83
N SER A 106 -6.36 -12.28 5.31
CA SER A 106 -5.95 -12.45 3.93
C SER A 106 -4.42 -12.46 3.80
N PRO A 107 -3.83 -13.06 2.75
CA PRO A 107 -2.39 -12.97 2.49
C PRO A 107 -1.91 -11.52 2.38
N TYR A 108 -2.70 -10.64 1.77
CA TYR A 108 -2.44 -9.20 1.75
C TYR A 108 -2.31 -8.61 3.16
N ALA A 109 -3.28 -8.90 4.03
CA ALA A 109 -3.29 -8.38 5.39
C ALA A 109 -2.10 -8.91 6.22
N CYS A 110 -1.77 -10.20 6.08
CA CYS A 110 -0.58 -10.80 6.72
C CYS A 110 0.70 -10.10 6.28
N ALA A 111 0.85 -9.83 4.99
CA ALA A 111 2.00 -9.11 4.45
C ALA A 111 2.08 -7.66 4.97
N LYS A 112 0.94 -6.97 5.11
CA LYS A 112 0.86 -5.64 5.71
C LYS A 112 1.22 -5.64 7.20
N VAL A 113 0.82 -6.65 7.96
CA VAL A 113 1.23 -6.83 9.37
C VAL A 113 2.75 -7.03 9.47
N PHE A 114 3.36 -7.81 8.59
CA PHE A 114 4.81 -7.92 8.53
C PHE A 114 5.47 -6.55 8.31
N GLY A 115 5.02 -5.80 7.28
CA GLY A 115 5.56 -4.48 6.97
C GLY A 115 5.39 -3.48 8.13
N TYR A 116 4.25 -3.53 8.84
CA TYR A 116 4.00 -2.73 10.03
C TYR A 116 5.04 -2.99 11.13
N TRP A 117 5.26 -4.26 11.49
CA TRP A 117 6.20 -4.63 12.53
C TRP A 117 7.65 -4.39 12.13
N GLN A 118 8.01 -4.56 10.85
CA GLN A 118 9.33 -4.19 10.36
C GLN A 118 9.57 -2.69 10.49
N THR A 119 8.60 -1.85 10.13
CA THR A 119 8.71 -0.40 10.27
C THR A 119 8.90 0.01 11.72
N LEU A 120 8.16 -0.59 12.65
CA LEU A 120 8.32 -0.37 14.09
C LEU A 120 9.69 -0.82 14.59
N ASN A 121 10.11 -2.03 14.18
CA ASN A 121 11.41 -2.59 14.57
C ASN A 121 12.57 -1.70 14.09
N TYR A 122 12.52 -1.19 12.85
CA TYR A 122 13.57 -0.31 12.34
C TYR A 122 13.64 1.03 13.08
N ARG A 123 12.50 1.54 13.50
CA ARG A 123 12.45 2.74 14.36
C ARG A 123 13.12 2.48 15.71
N GLU A 124 12.86 1.33 16.34
CA GLU A 124 13.34 1.02 17.68
C GLU A 124 14.79 0.52 17.70
N ALA A 125 15.16 -0.32 16.71
CA ALA A 125 16.47 -0.96 16.68
C ALA A 125 17.56 -0.09 16.04
N TYR A 126 17.20 0.81 15.11
CA TYR A 126 18.17 1.59 14.33
C TYR A 126 17.96 3.11 14.46
N ASP A 127 17.07 3.55 15.34
CA ASP A 127 16.72 4.98 15.54
C ASP A 127 16.28 5.67 14.22
N LEU A 128 15.70 4.91 13.30
CA LEU A 128 15.22 5.43 12.04
C LEU A 128 13.90 6.18 12.26
N PHE A 129 13.77 7.40 11.73
CA PHE A 129 12.46 8.06 11.70
C PHE A 129 11.52 7.29 10.76
N ALA A 130 10.79 6.32 11.29
CA ALA A 130 9.89 5.49 10.54
C ALA A 130 8.51 5.43 11.20
N CYS A 131 7.44 5.64 10.43
CA CYS A 131 6.07 5.61 10.92
C CYS A 131 5.12 4.83 10.02
N ASN A 132 4.08 4.27 10.64
CA ASN A 132 2.99 3.58 9.96
C ASN A 132 1.74 4.47 9.91
N GLY A 133 1.14 4.62 8.74
CA GLY A 133 -0.21 5.16 8.62
C GLY A 133 -1.20 4.03 8.43
N ILE A 134 -2.07 3.77 9.40
CA ILE A 134 -3.10 2.73 9.29
C ILE A 134 -4.27 3.28 8.48
N LEU A 135 -4.24 3.03 7.18
CA LEU A 135 -5.23 3.56 6.25
C LEU A 135 -6.50 2.72 6.27
N PHE A 136 -7.61 3.35 6.58
CA PHE A 136 -8.94 2.80 6.37
C PHE A 136 -9.40 3.05 4.92
N ASN A 137 -10.58 2.54 4.55
CA ASN A 137 -11.12 2.77 3.22
C ASN A 137 -11.26 4.28 2.97
N HIS A 138 -10.68 4.73 1.88
CA HIS A 138 -10.71 6.12 1.45
C HIS A 138 -11.03 6.19 -0.03
N GLU A 139 -11.90 7.10 -0.40
CA GLU A 139 -12.47 7.19 -1.72
C GLU A 139 -12.24 8.56 -2.35
N SER A 140 -12.15 8.57 -3.67
CA SER A 140 -12.04 9.79 -4.46
C SER A 140 -12.51 9.55 -5.90
N PRO A 141 -12.70 10.59 -6.72
CA PRO A 141 -12.92 10.43 -8.15
C PRO A 141 -11.80 9.67 -8.87
N ARG A 142 -10.62 9.55 -8.25
CA ARG A 142 -9.44 8.84 -8.77
C ARG A 142 -9.34 7.39 -8.30
N ARG A 143 -10.28 6.91 -7.47
CA ARG A 143 -10.29 5.52 -7.00
C ARG A 143 -10.30 4.54 -8.16
N GLY A 144 -9.55 3.44 -8.05
CA GLY A 144 -9.51 2.39 -9.07
C GLY A 144 -10.90 1.80 -9.36
N GLU A 145 -11.19 1.51 -10.63
CA GLU A 145 -12.53 1.13 -11.11
C GLU A 145 -13.02 -0.23 -10.62
N THR A 146 -12.12 -1.08 -10.15
CA THR A 146 -12.41 -2.40 -9.58
C THR A 146 -12.80 -2.36 -8.11
N PHE A 147 -12.51 -1.26 -7.40
CA PHE A 147 -12.91 -1.09 -6.01
C PHE A 147 -14.40 -0.80 -5.90
N VAL A 148 -15.02 -1.29 -4.81
CA VAL A 148 -16.46 -1.38 -4.65
C VAL A 148 -17.19 -0.06 -4.90
N THR A 149 -16.77 1.03 -4.29
CA THR A 149 -17.43 2.34 -4.43
C THR A 149 -17.38 2.86 -5.86
N ARG A 150 -16.21 2.80 -6.50
CA ARG A 150 -16.06 3.20 -7.91
C ARG A 150 -16.81 2.27 -8.86
N LYS A 151 -16.80 0.97 -8.58
CA LYS A 151 -17.57 -0.03 -9.32
C LYS A 151 -19.06 0.26 -9.26
N ILE A 152 -19.61 0.61 -8.07
CA ILE A 152 -21.01 0.93 -7.87
C ILE A 152 -21.39 2.22 -8.61
N THR A 153 -20.69 3.32 -8.37
CA THR A 153 -21.00 4.62 -8.99
C THR A 153 -20.96 4.55 -10.51
N ARG A 154 -19.95 3.88 -11.04
CA ARG A 154 -19.79 3.66 -12.48
C ARG A 154 -20.86 2.75 -13.07
N GLY A 155 -21.16 1.62 -12.39
CA GLY A 155 -22.21 0.69 -12.81
C GLY A 155 -23.60 1.31 -12.81
N ALA A 156 -23.97 2.02 -11.75
CA ALA A 156 -25.25 2.73 -11.64
C ALA A 156 -25.43 3.77 -12.76
N THR A 157 -24.41 4.57 -13.02
CA THR A 157 -24.42 5.56 -14.10
C THR A 157 -24.59 4.89 -15.48
N ARG A 158 -23.85 3.82 -15.75
CA ARG A 158 -23.94 3.05 -17.00
C ARG A 158 -25.30 2.40 -17.20
N ILE A 159 -25.92 1.89 -16.14
CA ILE A 159 -27.29 1.36 -16.19
C ILE A 159 -28.29 2.46 -16.54
N LYS A 160 -28.18 3.62 -15.88
CA LYS A 160 -29.04 4.79 -16.16
C LYS A 160 -28.93 5.26 -17.62
N LEU A 161 -27.73 5.18 -18.19
CA LEU A 161 -27.47 5.56 -19.60
C LEU A 161 -27.78 4.44 -20.62
N GLY A 162 -28.30 3.30 -20.19
CA GLY A 162 -28.60 2.15 -21.07
C GLY A 162 -27.36 1.43 -21.59
N LEU A 163 -26.17 1.74 -21.09
CA LEU A 163 -24.89 1.14 -21.51
C LEU A 163 -24.58 -0.19 -20.82
N GLN A 164 -25.34 -0.54 -19.78
CA GLN A 164 -25.20 -1.76 -18.99
C GLN A 164 -26.56 -2.18 -18.43
N LYS A 165 -26.84 -3.48 -18.37
CA LYS A 165 -28.12 -3.99 -17.88
C LYS A 165 -28.16 -4.27 -16.38
N LYS A 166 -27.04 -4.69 -15.80
CA LYS A 166 -26.95 -5.09 -14.40
C LYS A 166 -25.58 -4.79 -13.81
N LEU A 167 -25.53 -4.65 -12.49
CA LEU A 167 -24.29 -4.57 -11.71
C LEU A 167 -24.19 -5.83 -10.84
N THR A 168 -23.05 -6.54 -10.95
CA THR A 168 -22.76 -7.67 -10.09
C THR A 168 -21.84 -7.23 -8.97
N LEU A 169 -22.27 -7.43 -7.73
CA LEU A 169 -21.50 -7.19 -6.50
C LEU A 169 -21.18 -8.53 -5.84
N GLY A 170 -20.26 -8.52 -4.87
CA GLY A 170 -19.98 -9.66 -4.02
C GLY A 170 -21.05 -9.87 -2.94
N ASN A 171 -20.64 -10.43 -1.79
CA ASN A 171 -21.52 -10.56 -0.65
C ASN A 171 -21.98 -9.18 -0.16
N LEU A 172 -23.29 -9.05 0.13
CA LEU A 172 -23.93 -7.81 0.61
C LEU A 172 -24.32 -7.89 2.09
N ASP A 173 -24.10 -9.07 2.73
CA ASP A 173 -24.43 -9.35 4.14
C ASP A 173 -23.27 -8.89 5.07
#